data_67b12bea703bc3e098331cb687cfd7ca
#
_entry.id   67b12bea703bc3e098331cb687cfd7ca
#
_cell.length_a   1.000
_cell.length_b   1.000
_cell.length_c   1.000
_cell.angle_alpha   90.00
_cell.angle_beta   90.00
_cell.angle_gamma   90.00
#
_symmetry.space_group_name_H-M   'P 1'
#
loop_
_entity.id
_entity.type
_entity.pdbx_description
1 polymer ?
#
loop_
_entity_poly.entity_id
_entity_poly.type
_entity_poly.pdbx_seq_one_letter_code
_entity_poly.pdbx_strand_id
1 'polypeptide(L)'
;REGPDEHYLRHCRPVTWLEKSIHRDEMSERFRNAVGATLTVTNLNPHSDEIKVLLGGSSVSPITTNDPIIEDPSEFALEKHLEDFLVKNWDQIELSNQYDIYHDDEFEGQQFPTDTGYIDLLAISKDRKGLLVIELKKGRASDNVVGQIQRYMGFIKDEIAEDGQEVKGIIIAFE
;
A
#
# COMPACT_ATOMS: atom_id res chain seq x y z
N ARG A 1 37.88 26.07 -11.37
CA ARG A 1 37.31 24.75 -11.76
C ARG A 1 35.83 24.93 -11.79
N GLU A 2 35.27 25.02 -12.97
CA GLU A 2 33.81 25.05 -13.20
C GLU A 2 33.25 23.72 -12.68
N GLY A 3 32.20 23.82 -11.84
CA GLY A 3 31.46 22.66 -11.35
C GLY A 3 30.65 22.03 -12.49
N PRO A 4 30.21 20.75 -12.36
CA PRO A 4 29.46 20.10 -13.40
C PRO A 4 28.16 20.86 -13.67
N ASP A 5 27.87 21.03 -14.96
CA ASP A 5 26.70 21.72 -15.51
C ASP A 5 25.40 21.37 -14.76
N GLU A 6 24.74 22.36 -14.18
CA GLU A 6 23.43 22.26 -13.49
C GLU A 6 22.30 21.71 -14.40
N HIS A 7 22.56 21.49 -15.67
CA HIS A 7 21.55 21.03 -16.64
C HIS A 7 21.25 19.51 -16.61
N TYR A 8 22.01 18.70 -15.88
CA TYR A 8 21.86 17.23 -15.90
C TYR A 8 20.99 16.65 -14.78
N LEU A 9 20.65 17.42 -13.73
CA LEU A 9 19.84 16.93 -12.62
C LEU A 9 18.49 17.63 -12.56
N ARG A 10 17.56 17.22 -13.43
CA ARG A 10 16.20 17.78 -13.49
C ARG A 10 15.33 17.45 -12.27
N HIS A 11 15.70 16.44 -11.50
CA HIS A 11 14.93 15.99 -10.33
C HIS A 11 15.89 15.68 -9.16
N CYS A 12 16.04 16.66 -8.26
CA CYS A 12 16.76 16.47 -7.00
C CYS A 12 15.76 16.38 -5.85
N ARG A 13 15.97 15.42 -4.95
CA ARG A 13 15.24 15.37 -3.68
C ARG A 13 16.23 15.62 -2.55
N PRO A 14 15.90 16.50 -1.59
CA PRO A 14 16.72 16.64 -0.39
C PRO A 14 16.68 15.33 0.39
N VAL A 15 17.84 14.87 0.85
CA VAL A 15 17.95 13.68 1.70
C VAL A 15 18.70 14.05 2.97
N THR A 16 18.25 13.50 4.09
CA THR A 16 18.98 13.56 5.37
C THR A 16 19.52 12.17 5.65
N TRP A 17 20.85 12.05 5.66
CA TRP A 17 21.51 10.79 6.00
C TRP A 17 21.40 10.54 7.50
N LEU A 18 20.96 9.32 7.85
CA LEU A 18 20.97 8.88 9.25
C LEU A 18 22.38 8.37 9.60
N GLU A 19 22.81 8.62 10.83
CA GLU A 19 24.11 8.13 11.34
C GLU A 19 24.11 6.61 11.63
N LYS A 20 23.01 5.93 11.33
CA LYS A 20 22.82 4.50 11.58
C LYS A 20 22.98 3.71 10.29
N SER A 21 23.76 2.64 10.36
CA SER A 21 23.84 1.60 9.31
C SER A 21 23.20 0.30 9.80
N ILE A 22 22.53 -0.39 8.89
CA ILE A 22 21.91 -1.69 9.14
C ILE A 22 22.77 -2.76 8.47
N HIS A 23 23.18 -3.76 9.24
CA HIS A 23 23.97 -4.87 8.69
C HIS A 23 23.06 -5.85 7.96
N ARG A 24 23.53 -6.41 6.84
CA ARG A 24 22.71 -7.32 6.00
C ARG A 24 22.22 -8.56 6.75
N ASP A 25 22.96 -9.02 7.75
CA ASP A 25 22.59 -10.20 8.55
C ASP A 25 21.43 -9.92 9.53
N GLU A 26 21.11 -8.64 9.76
CA GLU A 26 19.98 -8.20 10.57
C GLU A 26 18.68 -8.12 9.77
N MET A 27 18.78 -8.21 8.44
CA MET A 27 17.65 -8.11 7.52
C MET A 27 17.01 -9.47 7.28
N SER A 28 15.68 -9.50 7.16
CA SER A 28 14.97 -10.68 6.64
C SER A 28 15.49 -11.06 5.24
N GLU A 29 15.30 -12.29 4.85
CA GLU A 29 15.72 -12.76 3.52
C GLU A 29 15.04 -11.95 2.40
N ARG A 30 13.75 -11.64 2.56
CA ARG A 30 12.96 -10.82 1.62
C ARG A 30 13.54 -9.41 1.46
N PHE A 31 13.78 -8.73 2.58
CA PHE A 31 14.35 -7.39 2.58
C PHE A 31 15.77 -7.37 2.01
N ARG A 32 16.58 -8.37 2.35
CA ARG A 32 17.95 -8.55 1.82
C ARG A 32 17.96 -8.71 0.30
N ASN A 33 17.00 -9.45 -0.24
CA ASN A 33 16.84 -9.62 -1.69
C ASN A 33 16.39 -8.32 -2.36
N ALA A 34 15.44 -7.59 -1.77
CA ALA A 34 14.98 -6.31 -2.29
C ALA A 34 16.11 -5.25 -2.37
N VAL A 35 16.93 -5.10 -1.32
CA VAL A 35 18.06 -4.16 -1.32
C VAL A 35 19.25 -4.65 -2.15
N GLY A 36 19.29 -5.94 -2.48
CA GLY A 36 20.32 -6.56 -3.33
C GLY A 36 19.99 -6.54 -4.81
N ALA A 37 18.81 -6.02 -5.20
CA ALA A 37 18.44 -5.94 -6.61
C ALA A 37 19.40 -5.06 -7.41
N THR A 38 19.68 -5.47 -8.64
CA THR A 38 20.59 -4.74 -9.56
C THR A 38 19.99 -3.45 -10.14
N LEU A 39 18.77 -3.11 -9.74
CA LEU A 39 18.09 -1.91 -10.20
C LEU A 39 18.63 -0.66 -9.50
N THR A 40 18.73 0.42 -10.23
CA THR A 40 19.18 1.73 -9.73
C THR A 40 18.22 2.33 -8.70
N VAL A 41 16.93 1.97 -8.79
CA VAL A 41 15.86 2.37 -7.87
C VAL A 41 15.01 1.14 -7.56
N THR A 42 14.79 0.88 -6.28
CA THR A 42 13.96 -0.24 -5.80
C THR A 42 12.92 0.30 -4.82
N ASN A 43 11.69 -0.17 -4.93
CA ASN A 43 10.64 0.16 -3.97
C ASN A 43 10.85 -0.67 -2.69
N LEU A 44 11.11 0.00 -1.57
CA LEU A 44 11.28 -0.62 -0.25
C LEU A 44 10.08 -0.42 0.68
N ASN A 45 8.98 0.14 0.20
CA ASN A 45 7.77 0.35 1.01
C ASN A 45 7.24 -0.95 1.65
N PRO A 46 7.25 -2.11 0.97
CA PRO A 46 6.84 -3.37 1.58
C PRO A 46 7.68 -3.80 2.81
N HIS A 47 8.86 -3.19 2.99
CA HIS A 47 9.78 -3.49 4.09
C HIS A 47 9.84 -2.34 5.13
N SER A 48 8.92 -1.38 5.05
CA SER A 48 8.96 -0.18 5.90
C SER A 48 8.96 -0.49 7.38
N ASP A 49 8.21 -1.47 7.83
CA ASP A 49 8.11 -1.84 9.25
C ASP A 49 9.39 -2.51 9.75
N GLU A 50 9.96 -3.41 8.94
CA GLU A 50 11.25 -4.01 9.23
C GLU A 50 12.35 -2.94 9.30
N ILE A 51 12.37 -2.01 8.35
CA ILE A 51 13.31 -0.88 8.33
C ILE A 51 13.19 -0.06 9.61
N LYS A 52 11.97 0.24 10.07
CA LYS A 52 11.74 1.02 11.29
C LYS A 52 12.24 0.29 12.54
N VAL A 53 11.96 -1.00 12.65
CA VAL A 53 12.46 -1.83 13.75
C VAL A 53 13.99 -1.83 13.76
N LEU A 54 14.62 -2.06 12.61
CA LEU A 54 16.08 -2.07 12.47
C LEU A 54 16.70 -0.70 12.76
N LEU A 55 16.01 0.39 12.49
CA LEU A 55 16.43 1.74 12.85
C LEU A 55 16.26 2.08 14.34
N GLY A 56 15.71 1.15 15.15
CA GLY A 56 15.52 1.30 16.59
C GLY A 56 14.24 2.00 16.99
N GLY A 57 13.26 2.05 16.09
CA GLY A 57 11.89 2.43 16.40
C GLY A 57 11.18 1.25 17.07
N SER A 58 10.51 1.49 18.20
CA SER A 58 9.51 0.55 18.69
C SER A 58 8.46 0.36 17.60
N SER A 59 7.97 -0.88 17.43
CA SER A 59 6.85 -1.19 16.54
C SER A 59 5.54 -0.57 17.04
N VAL A 60 5.46 0.71 16.98
CA VAL A 60 4.18 1.39 16.85
C VAL A 60 4.00 1.46 15.35
N SER A 61 3.00 0.78 14.82
CA SER A 61 2.63 0.95 13.41
C SER A 61 2.63 2.46 13.13
N PRO A 62 3.60 2.99 12.40
CA PRO A 62 3.49 4.39 12.05
C PRO A 62 2.41 4.45 11.00
N ILE A 63 1.37 5.11 11.33
CA ILE A 63 0.48 5.75 10.39
C ILE A 63 1.40 6.57 9.48
N THR A 64 1.85 5.99 8.37
CA THR A 64 2.60 6.73 7.36
C THR A 64 1.56 7.45 6.52
N THR A 65 0.96 8.44 7.15
CA THR A 65 0.11 9.40 6.48
C THR A 65 0.97 10.38 5.71
N ASN A 66 1.39 9.99 4.53
CA ASN A 66 1.67 10.95 3.48
C ASN A 66 0.38 11.27 2.69
N ASP A 67 -0.75 10.79 3.17
CA ASP A 67 -2.04 11.23 2.67
C ASP A 67 -2.53 12.40 3.55
N PRO A 68 -2.67 13.62 3.02
CA PRO A 68 -3.14 14.79 3.77
C PRO A 68 -4.60 14.67 4.24
N ILE A 69 -5.19 13.49 4.17
CA ILE A 69 -6.63 13.25 4.32
C ILE A 69 -7.00 12.58 5.66
N ILE A 70 -6.05 12.22 6.53
CA ILE A 70 -6.48 11.76 7.87
C ILE A 70 -6.83 12.97 8.70
N GLU A 71 -8.08 13.36 8.62
CA GLU A 71 -8.64 14.47 9.37
C GLU A 71 -8.87 14.13 10.85
N ASP A 72 -9.10 12.83 11.21
CA ASP A 72 -9.37 12.40 12.58
C ASP A 72 -8.79 11.00 12.90
N PRO A 73 -7.90 10.87 13.92
CA PRO A 73 -7.39 9.58 14.37
C PRO A 73 -8.44 8.58 14.83
N SER A 74 -9.61 9.07 15.30
CA SER A 74 -10.72 8.22 15.72
C SER A 74 -11.44 7.59 14.52
N GLU A 75 -11.57 8.32 13.43
CA GLU A 75 -12.13 7.80 12.18
C GLU A 75 -11.25 6.69 11.60
N PHE A 76 -9.95 6.91 11.56
CA PHE A 76 -8.99 5.89 11.13
C PHE A 76 -9.07 4.60 11.97
N ALA A 77 -9.15 4.71 13.30
CA ALA A 77 -9.30 3.55 14.16
C ALA A 77 -10.58 2.76 13.88
N LEU A 78 -11.68 3.45 13.55
CA LEU A 78 -12.95 2.82 13.18
C LEU A 78 -12.87 2.14 11.81
N GLU A 79 -12.24 2.78 10.82
CA GLU A 79 -11.98 2.19 9.50
C GLU A 79 -11.16 0.90 9.63
N LYS A 80 -10.10 0.92 10.43
CA LYS A 80 -9.28 -0.26 10.73
C LYS A 80 -10.06 -1.39 11.40
N HIS A 81 -10.94 -1.08 12.34
CA HIS A 81 -11.80 -2.08 12.98
C HIS A 81 -12.80 -2.70 11.98
N LEU A 82 -13.36 -1.89 11.09
CA LEU A 82 -14.24 -2.40 10.04
C LEU A 82 -13.48 -3.31 9.06
N GLU A 83 -12.28 -2.91 8.66
CA GLU A 83 -11.40 -3.70 7.80
C GLU A 83 -11.15 -5.08 8.41
N ASP A 84 -10.67 -5.14 9.67
CA ASP A 84 -10.42 -6.38 10.39
C ASP A 84 -11.69 -7.23 10.53
N PHE A 85 -12.84 -6.59 10.74
CA PHE A 85 -14.13 -7.27 10.81
C PHE A 85 -14.52 -7.89 9.47
N LEU A 86 -14.37 -7.15 8.38
CA LEU A 86 -14.69 -7.64 7.03
C LEU A 86 -13.80 -8.82 6.64
N VAL A 87 -12.50 -8.74 6.91
CA VAL A 87 -11.56 -9.83 6.62
C VAL A 87 -11.92 -11.10 7.42
N LYS A 88 -12.18 -10.97 8.72
CA LYS A 88 -12.53 -12.11 9.59
C LYS A 88 -13.87 -12.75 9.24
N ASN A 89 -14.79 -11.99 8.69
CA ASN A 89 -16.14 -12.44 8.37
C ASN A 89 -16.40 -12.45 6.86
N TRP A 90 -15.35 -12.52 6.05
CA TRP A 90 -15.45 -12.40 4.60
C TRP A 90 -16.50 -13.33 4.00
N ASP A 91 -16.50 -14.60 4.43
CA ASP A 91 -17.45 -15.61 3.95
C ASP A 91 -18.92 -15.32 4.26
N GLN A 92 -19.22 -14.36 5.14
CA GLN A 92 -20.57 -13.99 5.55
C GLN A 92 -21.09 -12.74 4.82
N ILE A 93 -20.27 -12.05 4.07
CA ILE A 93 -20.65 -10.85 3.34
C ILE A 93 -21.00 -11.17 1.88
N GLU A 94 -21.88 -10.39 1.28
CA GLU A 94 -22.40 -10.64 -0.08
C GLU A 94 -21.30 -10.66 -1.15
N LEU A 95 -20.25 -9.85 -0.96
CA LEU A 95 -19.11 -9.80 -1.87
C LEU A 95 -18.39 -11.15 -1.99
N SER A 96 -18.37 -11.96 -0.93
CA SER A 96 -17.74 -13.28 -0.93
C SER A 96 -18.36 -14.26 -1.90
N ASN A 97 -19.59 -14.02 -2.36
CA ASN A 97 -20.21 -14.86 -3.39
C ASN A 97 -19.50 -14.74 -4.75
N GLN A 98 -18.85 -13.63 -5.02
CA GLN A 98 -18.22 -13.32 -6.30
C GLN A 98 -16.71 -13.15 -6.21
N TYR A 99 -16.19 -12.75 -5.04
CA TYR A 99 -14.78 -12.41 -4.82
C TYR A 99 -14.21 -13.15 -3.62
N ASP A 100 -12.94 -13.48 -3.70
CA ASP A 100 -12.09 -13.89 -2.59
C ASP A 100 -11.11 -12.75 -2.26
N ILE A 101 -10.66 -12.64 -1.01
CA ILE A 101 -9.58 -11.71 -0.69
C ILE A 101 -8.35 -12.12 -1.50
N TYR A 102 -7.71 -11.14 -2.14
CA TYR A 102 -6.52 -11.39 -2.94
C TYR A 102 -5.40 -11.96 -2.08
N HIS A 103 -4.74 -12.96 -2.61
CA HIS A 103 -3.57 -13.57 -1.99
C HIS A 103 -2.66 -14.12 -3.08
N ASP A 104 -1.39 -13.78 -2.98
CA ASP A 104 -0.32 -14.39 -3.76
C ASP A 104 0.87 -14.75 -2.85
N ASP A 105 1.99 -15.14 -3.44
CA ASP A 105 3.19 -15.56 -2.70
C ASP A 105 3.87 -14.40 -1.94
N GLU A 106 3.57 -13.15 -2.28
CA GLU A 106 4.24 -11.96 -1.77
C GLU A 106 3.31 -11.07 -0.93
N PHE A 107 2.02 -10.99 -1.28
CA PHE A 107 1.10 -10.02 -0.71
C PHE A 107 -0.24 -10.65 -0.32
N GLU A 108 -0.80 -10.11 0.76
CA GLU A 108 -2.19 -10.33 1.15
C GLU A 108 -3.03 -9.13 0.73
N GLY A 109 -4.31 -9.38 0.44
CA GLY A 109 -5.22 -8.34 -0.04
C GLY A 109 -5.62 -7.33 1.04
N GLN A 110 -5.36 -7.59 2.33
CA GLN A 110 -5.55 -6.62 3.41
C GLN A 110 -4.37 -5.66 3.46
N GLN A 111 -4.64 -4.34 3.49
CA GLN A 111 -3.61 -3.29 3.47
C GLN A 111 -2.60 -3.51 2.34
N PHE A 112 -3.14 -3.71 1.13
CA PHE A 112 -2.32 -4.02 -0.04
C PHE A 112 -1.46 -2.80 -0.43
N PRO A 113 -0.13 -2.94 -0.49
CA PRO A 113 0.77 -1.81 -0.74
C PRO A 113 0.72 -1.34 -2.20
N THR A 114 0.72 -0.02 -2.39
CA THR A 114 0.88 0.63 -3.69
C THR A 114 2.03 1.64 -3.66
N ASP A 115 2.32 2.27 -4.76
CA ASP A 115 3.33 3.34 -4.86
C ASP A 115 2.95 4.62 -4.08
N THR A 116 1.65 4.84 -3.85
CA THR A 116 1.11 6.06 -3.21
C THR A 116 0.47 5.83 -1.84
N GLY A 117 0.34 4.59 -1.39
CA GLY A 117 -0.28 4.26 -0.10
C GLY A 117 -0.72 2.81 -0.02
N TYR A 118 -1.74 2.53 0.76
CA TYR A 118 -2.28 1.20 0.96
C TYR A 118 -3.74 1.16 0.55
N ILE A 119 -4.12 0.11 -0.16
CA ILE A 119 -5.52 -0.24 -0.42
C ILE A 119 -6.03 -0.97 0.81
N ASP A 120 -7.18 -0.58 1.36
CA ASP A 120 -7.73 -1.24 2.54
C ASP A 120 -7.96 -2.72 2.29
N LEU A 121 -8.65 -3.06 1.21
CA LEU A 121 -8.82 -4.46 0.79
C LEU A 121 -8.72 -4.58 -0.74
N LEU A 122 -7.92 -5.53 -1.19
CA LEU A 122 -7.89 -6.00 -2.57
C LEU A 122 -8.53 -7.38 -2.64
N ALA A 123 -9.43 -7.60 -3.58
CA ALA A 123 -10.08 -8.88 -3.80
C ALA A 123 -9.97 -9.30 -5.26
N ILE A 124 -10.07 -10.60 -5.50
CA ILE A 124 -10.04 -11.20 -6.84
C ILE A 124 -11.33 -11.97 -7.09
N SER A 125 -11.89 -11.83 -8.27
CA SER A 125 -13.09 -12.59 -8.63
C SER A 125 -12.80 -14.10 -8.67
N LYS A 126 -13.80 -14.91 -8.30
CA LYS A 126 -13.66 -16.38 -8.25
C LYS A 126 -13.33 -17.00 -9.60
N ASP A 127 -13.72 -16.35 -10.69
CA ASP A 127 -13.37 -16.76 -12.06
C ASP A 127 -12.00 -16.22 -12.51
N ARG A 128 -11.28 -15.50 -11.62
CA ARG A 128 -9.97 -14.89 -11.87
C ARG A 128 -9.94 -13.84 -12.99
N LYS A 129 -11.08 -13.33 -13.42
CA LYS A 129 -11.17 -12.34 -14.50
C LYS A 129 -11.24 -10.90 -14.06
N GLY A 130 -11.25 -10.64 -12.77
CA GLY A 130 -11.36 -9.28 -12.27
C GLY A 130 -10.75 -9.10 -10.90
N LEU A 131 -10.25 -7.90 -10.66
CA LEU A 131 -9.74 -7.42 -9.38
C LEU A 131 -10.68 -6.34 -8.85
N LEU A 132 -10.89 -6.32 -7.55
CA LEU A 132 -11.75 -5.38 -6.86
C LEU A 132 -10.95 -4.63 -5.79
N VAL A 133 -10.79 -3.33 -6.00
CA VAL A 133 -10.22 -2.41 -5.03
C VAL A 133 -11.33 -1.94 -4.10
N ILE A 134 -11.16 -2.11 -2.81
CA ILE A 134 -12.13 -1.74 -1.78
C ILE A 134 -11.50 -0.70 -0.87
N GLU A 135 -12.16 0.43 -0.73
CA GLU A 135 -11.79 1.53 0.15
C GLU A 135 -12.88 1.71 1.22
N LEU A 136 -12.47 1.81 2.48
CA LEU A 136 -13.35 1.97 3.62
C LEU A 136 -13.33 3.42 4.08
N LYS A 137 -14.48 3.98 4.44
CA LYS A 137 -14.53 5.36 4.92
C LYS A 137 -15.56 5.54 6.03
N LYS A 138 -15.12 6.16 7.11
CA LYS A 138 -16.04 6.63 8.16
C LYS A 138 -16.74 7.88 7.66
N GLY A 139 -18.07 7.87 7.78
CA GLY A 139 -18.90 8.99 7.35
C GLY A 139 -19.09 9.05 5.83
N ARG A 140 -19.24 10.24 5.28
CA ARG A 140 -19.57 10.46 3.88
C ARG A 140 -18.35 10.39 2.98
N ALA A 141 -18.40 9.59 1.93
CA ALA A 141 -17.36 9.57 0.92
C ALA A 141 -17.24 10.96 0.25
N SER A 142 -16.02 11.51 0.23
CA SER A 142 -15.70 12.78 -0.41
C SER A 142 -15.14 12.58 -1.83
N ASP A 143 -15.04 13.65 -2.61
CA ASP A 143 -14.41 13.62 -3.94
C ASP A 143 -12.93 13.16 -3.86
N ASN A 144 -12.26 13.42 -2.74
CA ASN A 144 -10.89 12.98 -2.50
C ASN A 144 -10.78 11.45 -2.47
N VAL A 145 -11.73 10.77 -1.82
CA VAL A 145 -11.77 9.30 -1.76
C VAL A 145 -12.00 8.69 -3.14
N VAL A 146 -12.82 9.35 -3.98
CA VAL A 146 -13.00 8.93 -5.37
C VAL A 146 -11.70 9.06 -6.16
N GLY A 147 -10.95 10.15 -5.96
CA GLY A 147 -9.63 10.33 -6.56
C GLY A 147 -8.60 9.30 -6.07
N GLN A 148 -8.66 8.93 -4.78
CA GLN A 148 -7.79 7.93 -4.17
C GLN A 148 -8.03 6.55 -4.77
N ILE A 149 -9.27 6.07 -4.79
CA ILE A 149 -9.60 4.74 -5.32
C ILE A 149 -9.28 4.64 -6.83
N GLN A 150 -9.45 5.72 -7.59
CA GLN A 150 -9.07 5.74 -9.00
C GLN A 150 -7.54 5.59 -9.20
N ARG A 151 -6.72 6.21 -8.36
CA ARG A 151 -5.26 6.02 -8.39
C ARG A 151 -4.89 4.57 -8.09
N TYR A 152 -5.51 3.98 -7.07
CA TYR A 152 -5.29 2.58 -6.72
C TYR A 152 -5.73 1.62 -7.82
N MET A 153 -6.90 1.85 -8.44
CA MET A 153 -7.34 1.06 -9.59
C MET A 153 -6.36 1.15 -10.77
N GLY A 154 -5.80 2.34 -11.02
CA GLY A 154 -4.75 2.53 -12.02
C GLY A 154 -3.50 1.70 -11.70
N PHE A 155 -2.99 1.80 -10.48
CA PHE A 155 -1.85 1.01 -10.02
C PHE A 155 -2.09 -0.50 -10.16
N ILE A 156 -3.24 -0.99 -9.69
CA ILE A 156 -3.60 -2.41 -9.80
C ILE A 156 -3.69 -2.86 -11.26
N LYS A 157 -4.20 -2.00 -12.14
CA LYS A 157 -4.32 -2.32 -13.56
C LYS A 157 -2.96 -2.40 -14.27
N ASP A 158 -2.02 -1.55 -13.87
CA ASP A 158 -0.73 -1.44 -14.55
C ASP A 158 0.33 -2.40 -13.99
N GLU A 159 0.24 -2.76 -12.68
CA GLU A 159 1.29 -3.51 -11.99
C GLU A 159 0.88 -4.93 -11.56
N ILE A 160 -0.42 -5.18 -11.37
CA ILE A 160 -0.90 -6.44 -10.77
C ILE A 160 -1.80 -7.23 -11.72
N ALA A 161 -2.69 -6.52 -12.46
CA ALA A 161 -3.66 -7.18 -13.30
C ALA A 161 -3.00 -7.92 -14.47
N GLU A 162 -3.44 -9.16 -14.72
CA GLU A 162 -3.07 -9.92 -15.90
C GLU A 162 -3.86 -9.44 -17.13
N ASP A 163 -3.35 -9.79 -18.32
CA ASP A 163 -4.00 -9.45 -19.60
C ASP A 163 -5.46 -9.94 -19.64
N GLY A 164 -6.37 -9.00 -19.83
CA GLY A 164 -7.81 -9.28 -19.93
C GLY A 164 -8.56 -9.25 -18.60
N GLN A 165 -7.87 -9.04 -17.47
CA GLN A 165 -8.54 -8.80 -16.19
C GLN A 165 -9.14 -7.39 -16.12
N GLU A 166 -10.36 -7.30 -15.59
CA GLU A 166 -11.04 -6.04 -15.31
C GLU A 166 -10.71 -5.57 -13.88
N VAL A 167 -10.45 -4.27 -13.70
CA VAL A 167 -10.24 -3.68 -12.36
C VAL A 167 -11.44 -2.81 -12.02
N LYS A 168 -12.07 -3.11 -10.90
CA LYS A 168 -13.21 -2.36 -10.33
C LYS A 168 -12.84 -1.75 -8.99
N GLY A 169 -13.56 -0.71 -8.61
CA GLY A 169 -13.42 -0.07 -7.30
C GLY A 169 -14.76 0.08 -6.61
N ILE A 170 -14.77 -0.11 -5.29
CA ILE A 170 -15.92 0.13 -4.43
C ILE A 170 -15.48 0.92 -3.20
N ILE A 171 -16.26 1.91 -2.81
CA ILE A 171 -16.10 2.65 -1.57
C ILE A 171 -17.21 2.19 -0.62
N ILE A 172 -16.83 1.67 0.55
CA ILE A 172 -17.77 1.30 1.61
C ILE A 172 -17.73 2.41 2.66
N ALA A 173 -18.77 3.23 2.67
CA ALA A 173 -18.94 4.28 3.66
C ALA A 173 -19.91 3.82 4.77
N PHE A 174 -19.57 4.09 6.03
CA PHE A 174 -20.37 3.70 7.20
C PHE A 174 -20.49 4.85 8.20
N GLU A 175 -21.61 4.93 8.92
CA GLU A 175 -21.91 5.96 9.91
C GLU A 175 -21.64 5.48 11.36
#